data_02a172f9ca7178df4cfaa2ce0f895504
#
_entry.id   02a172f9ca7178df4cfaa2ce0f895504
#
_cell.length_a   1.000
_cell.length_b   1.000
_cell.length_c   1.000
_cell.angle_alpha   90.00
_cell.angle_beta   90.00
_cell.angle_gamma   90.00
#
_symmetry.space_group_name_H-M   'P 1'
#
loop_
_entity.id
_entity.type
_entity.pdbx_description
1 polymer ?
#
loop_
_entity_poly.entity_id
_entity_poly.type
_entity_poly.pdbx_seq_one_letter_code
_entity_poly.pdbx_strand_id
1 'polypeptide(L)'
;MIAVAIPISNGDSFEQFAIDDSNWWESNTMDYDGDYIHDAIWLAPSASHYDYLDENGKISVIVDFDHTPTLADQLMLETQFEFETQFRYWLIDSIAGRIEITKITELIKLSEVVFIELDGRLEIAMNDVKPAHGVDLVWADTGYTGAGSAVAIIDTGIDGNHSGLDDLDDDNSTNDTKVIGFYDAVNSPELTNGTEVQAYDDQGHGTHCAGITAGTGAPTYEYIGVAPQANLVGAKVLDAGGSGSYATVMAGMQWTVDMRHVFNIRAASMSLGGPGL
;
A
#
# COMPACT_ATOMS: atom_id res chain seq x y z
N MET A 1 -11.74 3.83 -27.03
CA MET A 1 -13.09 4.23 -26.54
C MET A 1 -13.78 2.96 -26.11
N ILE A 2 -13.75 2.66 -24.81
CA ILE A 2 -14.44 1.50 -24.22
C ILE A 2 -15.75 2.05 -23.68
N ALA A 3 -16.86 1.62 -24.26
CA ALA A 3 -18.18 1.98 -23.77
C ALA A 3 -18.57 0.97 -22.68
N VAL A 4 -18.83 1.45 -21.49
CA VAL A 4 -19.23 0.63 -20.35
C VAL A 4 -20.66 0.96 -19.98
N ALA A 5 -21.48 -0.07 -19.78
CA ALA A 5 -22.85 0.08 -19.32
C ALA A 5 -22.89 -0.11 -17.79
N ILE A 6 -23.27 0.92 -17.05
CA ILE A 6 -23.48 0.86 -15.59
C ILE A 6 -24.95 0.56 -15.32
N PRO A 7 -25.30 -0.42 -14.46
CA PRO A 7 -26.69 -0.66 -14.11
C PRO A 7 -27.20 0.47 -13.19
N ILE A 8 -28.22 1.19 -13.63
CA ILE A 8 -28.89 2.18 -12.79
C ILE A 8 -29.88 1.45 -11.87
N SER A 9 -29.87 1.79 -10.58
CA SER A 9 -30.57 1.12 -9.49
C SER A 9 -32.12 1.12 -9.56
N ASN A 10 -32.75 1.63 -10.63
CA ASN A 10 -34.19 1.78 -10.76
C ASN A 10 -34.82 1.05 -11.96
N GLY A 11 -34.20 0.01 -12.50
CA GLY A 11 -34.86 -0.88 -13.46
C GLY A 11 -35.05 -0.32 -14.88
N ASP A 12 -34.51 0.83 -15.17
CA ASP A 12 -34.55 1.46 -16.50
C ASP A 12 -33.22 1.31 -17.22
N SER A 13 -33.30 1.09 -18.50
CA SER A 13 -32.27 0.80 -19.49
C SER A 13 -30.88 1.40 -19.23
N PHE A 14 -29.85 0.55 -19.41
CA PHE A 14 -28.45 0.93 -19.42
C PHE A 14 -28.18 2.17 -20.29
N GLU A 15 -27.79 3.29 -19.70
CA GLU A 15 -27.18 4.38 -20.42
C GLU A 15 -25.69 4.13 -20.60
N GLN A 16 -25.21 4.28 -21.81
CA GLN A 16 -23.83 4.06 -22.20
C GLN A 16 -23.06 5.36 -21.97
N PHE A 17 -22.29 5.42 -20.89
CA PHE A 17 -21.39 6.54 -20.64
C PHE A 17 -20.09 6.30 -21.42
N ALA A 18 -19.71 7.25 -22.26
CA ALA A 18 -18.38 7.30 -22.85
C ALA A 18 -17.45 7.99 -21.83
N ILE A 19 -16.59 7.21 -21.18
CA ILE A 19 -15.50 7.78 -20.40
C ILE A 19 -14.50 8.35 -21.42
N ASP A 20 -14.29 9.67 -21.38
CA ASP A 20 -13.20 10.32 -22.09
C ASP A 20 -11.91 9.98 -21.33
N ASP A 21 -11.09 9.09 -21.88
CA ASP A 21 -9.84 8.61 -21.30
C ASP A 21 -8.81 9.70 -20.96
N SER A 22 -9.06 10.96 -21.38
CA SER A 22 -8.05 12.01 -21.25
C SER A 22 -7.99 12.68 -19.89
N ASN A 23 -9.06 12.67 -19.08
CA ASN A 23 -9.15 13.46 -17.84
C ASN A 23 -9.99 12.80 -16.73
N TRP A 24 -10.07 11.48 -16.67
CA TRP A 24 -10.85 10.78 -15.65
C TRP A 24 -10.41 11.11 -14.21
N TRP A 25 -9.14 11.45 -13.97
CA TRP A 25 -8.60 11.88 -12.67
C TRP A 25 -9.00 13.30 -12.26
N GLU A 26 -9.53 14.11 -13.18
CA GLU A 26 -10.05 15.46 -12.87
C GLU A 26 -11.50 15.42 -12.38
N SER A 27 -12.22 14.34 -12.65
CA SER A 27 -13.54 14.12 -12.08
C SER A 27 -13.38 13.45 -10.72
N ASN A 28 -13.52 14.22 -9.66
CA ASN A 28 -13.42 13.80 -8.25
C ASN A 28 -14.55 12.86 -7.78
N THR A 29 -15.18 12.12 -8.67
CA THR A 29 -16.30 11.27 -8.32
C THR A 29 -15.97 9.82 -8.65
N MET A 30 -15.53 9.08 -7.64
CA MET A 30 -15.46 7.61 -7.67
C MET A 30 -16.86 6.98 -7.69
N ASP A 31 -17.91 7.78 -7.56
CA ASP A 31 -19.32 7.42 -7.43
C ASP A 31 -20.15 8.43 -8.21
N TYR A 32 -20.49 8.10 -9.47
CA TYR A 32 -21.22 8.97 -10.39
C TYR A 32 -22.74 8.95 -10.18
N ASP A 33 -23.27 7.83 -9.66
CA ASP A 33 -24.70 7.67 -9.47
C ASP A 33 -25.17 8.00 -8.04
N GLY A 34 -24.23 8.22 -7.12
CA GLY A 34 -24.48 8.67 -5.75
C GLY A 34 -25.00 7.55 -4.85
N ASP A 35 -24.69 6.29 -5.15
CA ASP A 35 -25.13 5.14 -4.37
C ASP A 35 -24.15 4.74 -3.24
N TYR A 36 -23.05 5.50 -3.08
CA TYR A 36 -21.98 5.28 -2.11
C TYR A 36 -21.17 3.99 -2.35
N ILE A 37 -21.19 3.49 -3.58
CA ILE A 37 -20.36 2.37 -4.02
C ILE A 37 -19.48 2.86 -5.17
N HIS A 38 -18.18 2.61 -5.08
CA HIS A 38 -17.25 2.98 -6.15
C HIS A 38 -17.62 2.30 -7.47
N ASP A 39 -17.93 3.07 -8.50
CA ASP A 39 -18.38 2.59 -9.82
C ASP A 39 -17.46 1.53 -10.44
N ALA A 40 -16.16 1.59 -10.15
CA ALA A 40 -15.19 0.62 -10.63
C ALA A 40 -15.49 -0.82 -10.18
N ILE A 41 -16.22 -1.00 -9.08
CA ILE A 41 -16.66 -2.34 -8.62
C ILE A 41 -17.53 -3.02 -9.68
N TRP A 42 -18.41 -2.26 -10.33
CA TRP A 42 -19.30 -2.78 -11.37
C TRP A 42 -18.59 -2.98 -12.71
N LEU A 43 -17.48 -2.27 -12.94
CA LEU A 43 -16.63 -2.40 -14.12
C LEU A 43 -15.62 -3.55 -14.01
N ALA A 44 -15.20 -3.86 -12.79
CA ALA A 44 -14.16 -4.83 -12.49
C ALA A 44 -14.36 -6.21 -13.16
N PRO A 45 -15.59 -6.80 -13.21
CA PRO A 45 -15.82 -8.08 -13.89
C PRO A 45 -15.54 -8.08 -15.39
N SER A 46 -15.56 -6.90 -16.03
CA SER A 46 -15.29 -6.73 -17.48
C SER A 46 -13.91 -6.18 -17.78
N ALA A 47 -13.09 -5.90 -16.78
CA ALA A 47 -11.75 -5.39 -16.97
C ALA A 47 -10.85 -6.41 -17.66
N SER A 48 -10.29 -6.05 -18.82
CA SER A 48 -9.53 -6.96 -19.68
C SER A 48 -8.10 -7.23 -19.20
N HIS A 49 -7.60 -6.45 -18.25
CA HIS A 49 -6.21 -6.48 -17.81
C HIS A 49 -6.01 -7.13 -16.44
N TYR A 50 -7.07 -7.24 -15.63
CA TYR A 50 -6.99 -7.79 -14.27
C TYR A 50 -8.18 -8.67 -13.97
N ASP A 51 -7.90 -9.78 -13.30
CA ASP A 51 -8.92 -10.71 -12.82
C ASP A 51 -9.34 -10.28 -11.41
N TYR A 52 -10.28 -9.36 -11.32
CA TYR A 52 -10.77 -8.82 -10.04
C TYR A 52 -11.74 -9.76 -9.31
N LEU A 53 -12.38 -10.68 -10.03
CA LEU A 53 -13.24 -11.70 -9.44
C LEU A 53 -12.48 -13.01 -9.27
N ASP A 54 -12.63 -13.62 -8.10
CA ASP A 54 -12.15 -14.99 -7.93
C ASP A 54 -13.10 -16.03 -8.56
N GLU A 55 -12.70 -17.30 -8.50
CA GLU A 55 -13.50 -18.44 -9.00
C GLU A 55 -14.87 -18.58 -8.34
N ASN A 56 -15.09 -17.95 -7.18
CA ASN A 56 -16.35 -17.95 -6.43
C ASN A 56 -17.18 -16.66 -6.69
N GLY A 57 -16.72 -15.77 -7.57
CA GLY A 57 -17.37 -14.48 -7.85
C GLY A 57 -17.20 -13.45 -6.73
N LYS A 58 -16.18 -13.59 -5.88
CA LYS A 58 -15.84 -12.60 -4.85
C LYS A 58 -14.88 -11.56 -5.39
N ILE A 59 -15.11 -10.32 -4.99
CA ILE A 59 -14.29 -9.15 -5.31
C ILE A 59 -13.66 -8.61 -4.02
N SER A 60 -12.45 -8.09 -4.12
CA SER A 60 -11.78 -7.39 -3.01
C SER A 60 -12.30 -5.97 -2.90
N VAL A 61 -12.71 -5.59 -1.70
CA VAL A 61 -13.26 -4.26 -1.40
C VAL A 61 -12.74 -3.73 -0.08
N ILE A 62 -12.82 -2.40 0.06
CA ILE A 62 -12.59 -1.67 1.30
C ILE A 62 -13.93 -1.08 1.71
N VAL A 63 -14.38 -1.39 2.92
CA VAL A 63 -15.65 -0.94 3.50
C VAL A 63 -15.35 0.14 4.51
N ASP A 64 -15.79 1.35 4.25
CA ASP A 64 -15.60 2.51 5.13
C ASP A 64 -16.76 2.65 6.11
N PHE A 65 -16.42 2.94 7.35
CA PHE A 65 -17.36 3.13 8.45
C PHE A 65 -17.42 4.59 8.89
N ASP A 66 -18.52 4.99 9.50
CA ASP A 66 -18.67 6.31 10.15
C ASP A 66 -17.93 6.41 11.50
N HIS A 67 -17.24 5.35 11.90
CA HIS A 67 -16.46 5.22 13.14
C HIS A 67 -15.31 4.23 12.96
N THR A 68 -14.33 4.25 13.86
CA THR A 68 -13.25 3.27 13.87
C THR A 68 -13.79 1.85 14.11
N PRO A 69 -13.69 0.94 13.13
CA PRO A 69 -14.34 -0.36 13.20
C PRO A 69 -13.76 -1.25 14.29
N THR A 70 -14.66 -1.92 14.99
CA THR A 70 -14.38 -2.84 16.10
C THR A 70 -14.40 -4.31 15.64
N LEU A 71 -14.05 -5.22 16.55
CA LEU A 71 -14.23 -6.66 16.28
C LEU A 71 -15.72 -7.02 16.05
N ALA A 72 -16.65 -6.27 16.64
CA ALA A 72 -18.08 -6.53 16.44
C ALA A 72 -18.52 -6.23 15.00
N ASP A 73 -17.98 -5.15 14.40
CA ASP A 73 -18.26 -4.77 13.01
C ASP A 73 -17.68 -5.81 12.06
N GLN A 74 -16.46 -6.26 12.30
CA GLN A 74 -15.85 -7.35 11.55
C GLN A 74 -16.71 -8.62 11.60
N LEU A 75 -17.09 -9.09 12.77
CA LEU A 75 -17.91 -10.29 12.94
C LEU A 75 -19.30 -10.13 12.30
N MET A 76 -19.86 -8.93 12.30
CA MET A 76 -21.11 -8.62 11.62
C MET A 76 -20.95 -8.81 10.11
N LEU A 77 -19.90 -8.24 9.48
CA LEU A 77 -19.60 -8.44 8.06
C LEU A 77 -19.43 -9.93 7.73
N GLU A 78 -18.62 -10.65 8.51
CA GLU A 78 -18.33 -12.08 8.28
C GLU A 78 -19.58 -12.95 8.39
N THR A 79 -20.45 -12.67 9.38
CA THR A 79 -21.63 -13.53 9.64
C THR A 79 -22.82 -13.22 8.76
N GLN A 80 -23.06 -11.95 8.40
CA GLN A 80 -24.23 -11.55 7.62
C GLN A 80 -23.98 -11.56 6.12
N PHE A 81 -22.74 -11.23 5.69
CA PHE A 81 -22.41 -11.07 4.28
C PHE A 81 -21.42 -12.13 3.77
N GLU A 82 -20.97 -13.05 4.63
CA GLU A 82 -19.89 -14.01 4.30
C GLU A 82 -18.63 -13.29 3.82
N PHE A 83 -18.37 -12.12 4.41
CA PHE A 83 -17.20 -11.30 4.14
C PHE A 83 -15.96 -12.02 4.64
N GLU A 84 -14.92 -12.07 3.82
CA GLU A 84 -13.63 -12.64 4.18
C GLU A 84 -12.68 -11.51 4.57
N THR A 85 -12.68 -11.14 5.86
CA THR A 85 -11.84 -10.04 6.35
C THR A 85 -10.37 -10.33 6.14
N GLN A 86 -9.67 -9.40 5.52
CA GLN A 86 -8.21 -9.42 5.36
C GLN A 86 -7.53 -8.46 6.35
N PHE A 87 -8.03 -7.23 6.43
CA PHE A 87 -7.50 -6.19 7.30
C PHE A 87 -8.63 -5.41 7.97
N ARG A 88 -8.41 -5.00 9.23
CA ARG A 88 -9.24 -4.04 9.94
C ARG A 88 -8.35 -2.86 10.37
N TYR A 89 -8.62 -1.70 9.82
CA TYR A 89 -7.81 -0.49 10.03
C TYR A 89 -8.39 0.36 11.15
N TRP A 90 -7.52 1.09 11.85
CA TRP A 90 -7.92 2.12 12.80
C TRP A 90 -7.55 3.53 12.30
N LEU A 91 -6.60 3.61 11.37
CA LEU A 91 -6.09 4.88 10.81
C LEU A 91 -7.06 5.50 9.80
N ILE A 92 -7.82 4.64 9.12
CA ILE A 92 -8.74 5.00 8.03
C ILE A 92 -10.08 4.30 8.27
N ASP A 93 -10.65 4.30 9.38
CA ASP A 93 -12.00 3.81 9.76
C ASP A 93 -12.62 2.75 8.83
N SER A 94 -11.83 1.74 8.38
CA SER A 94 -12.22 0.83 7.30
C SER A 94 -11.89 -0.64 7.60
N ILE A 95 -12.58 -1.55 6.91
CA ILE A 95 -12.27 -2.99 6.87
C ILE A 95 -12.09 -3.41 5.41
N ALA A 96 -10.93 -3.99 5.08
CA ALA A 96 -10.68 -4.58 3.77
C ALA A 96 -10.89 -6.08 3.79
N GLY A 97 -11.40 -6.62 2.69
CA GLY A 97 -11.63 -8.06 2.53
C GLY A 97 -12.35 -8.39 1.24
N ARG A 98 -12.89 -9.60 1.16
CA ARG A 98 -13.52 -10.12 -0.04
C ARG A 98 -14.99 -10.42 0.20
N ILE A 99 -15.84 -10.06 -0.77
CA ILE A 99 -17.28 -10.25 -0.70
C ILE A 99 -17.80 -10.70 -2.08
N GLU A 100 -18.85 -11.49 -2.09
CA GLU A 100 -19.59 -11.79 -3.31
C GLU A 100 -20.21 -10.48 -3.85
N ILE A 101 -19.93 -10.14 -5.11
CA ILE A 101 -20.32 -8.87 -5.73
C ILE A 101 -21.84 -8.61 -5.63
N THR A 102 -22.64 -9.67 -5.62
CA THR A 102 -24.11 -9.58 -5.48
C THR A 102 -24.58 -9.10 -4.11
N LYS A 103 -23.72 -9.12 -3.08
CA LYS A 103 -24.05 -8.71 -1.70
C LYS A 103 -23.72 -7.25 -1.40
N ILE A 104 -22.98 -6.58 -2.28
CA ILE A 104 -22.48 -5.20 -2.06
C ILE A 104 -23.63 -4.21 -1.89
N THR A 105 -24.67 -4.31 -2.71
CA THR A 105 -25.86 -3.43 -2.62
C THR A 105 -26.68 -3.61 -1.36
N GLU A 106 -26.56 -4.73 -0.66
CA GLU A 106 -27.18 -4.92 0.65
C GLU A 106 -26.24 -4.46 1.76
N LEU A 107 -24.92 -4.61 1.58
CA LEU A 107 -23.93 -4.17 2.55
C LEU A 107 -23.97 -2.66 2.77
N ILE A 108 -24.05 -1.86 1.70
CA ILE A 108 -24.10 -0.39 1.79
C ILE A 108 -25.35 0.15 2.52
N LYS A 109 -26.39 -0.67 2.72
CA LYS A 109 -27.59 -0.27 3.45
C LYS A 109 -27.41 -0.28 4.98
N LEU A 110 -26.31 -0.80 5.48
CA LEU A 110 -25.98 -0.71 6.90
C LEU A 110 -25.73 0.74 7.28
N SER A 111 -26.31 1.18 8.39
CA SER A 111 -26.26 2.58 8.80
C SER A 111 -24.87 3.08 9.14
N GLU A 112 -24.01 2.17 9.54
CA GLU A 112 -22.61 2.43 9.92
C GLU A 112 -21.62 2.39 8.75
N VAL A 113 -22.05 1.89 7.58
CA VAL A 113 -21.22 1.86 6.35
C VAL A 113 -21.48 3.13 5.56
N VAL A 114 -20.40 3.86 5.24
CA VAL A 114 -20.50 5.16 4.56
C VAL A 114 -20.04 5.11 3.11
N PHE A 115 -19.15 4.18 2.75
CA PHE A 115 -18.69 3.98 1.39
C PHE A 115 -18.14 2.56 1.19
N ILE A 116 -18.13 2.08 -0.05
CA ILE A 116 -17.49 0.82 -0.41
C ILE A 116 -16.60 1.06 -1.63
N GLU A 117 -15.30 0.89 -1.46
CA GLU A 117 -14.29 1.07 -2.50
C GLU A 117 -13.85 -0.26 -3.11
N LEU A 118 -13.45 -0.22 -4.39
CA LEU A 118 -12.71 -1.33 -4.98
C LEU A 118 -11.30 -1.39 -4.37
N ASP A 119 -10.88 -2.53 -3.84
CA ASP A 119 -9.48 -2.78 -3.50
C ASP A 119 -8.70 -3.00 -4.80
N GLY A 120 -8.29 -1.89 -5.42
CA GLY A 120 -7.62 -1.85 -6.71
C GLY A 120 -6.21 -2.43 -6.65
N ARG A 121 -5.75 -2.97 -7.77
CA ARG A 121 -4.38 -3.47 -7.93
C ARG A 121 -3.40 -2.30 -8.03
N LEU A 122 -2.29 -2.42 -7.30
CA LEU A 122 -1.17 -1.50 -7.38
C LEU A 122 0.05 -2.19 -8.01
N GLU A 123 0.81 -1.43 -8.80
CA GLU A 123 2.04 -1.87 -9.45
C GLU A 123 3.17 -0.88 -9.16
N ILE A 124 4.43 -1.33 -9.37
CA ILE A 124 5.61 -0.49 -9.19
C ILE A 124 5.63 0.62 -10.23
N ALA A 125 5.70 1.88 -9.78
CA ALA A 125 5.93 3.02 -10.65
C ALA A 125 7.44 3.23 -10.82
N MET A 126 7.99 2.88 -11.99
CA MET A 126 9.37 3.12 -12.38
C MET A 126 9.53 4.57 -12.87
N ASN A 127 9.49 5.53 -11.96
CA ASN A 127 9.82 6.91 -12.30
C ASN A 127 11.32 7.17 -12.10
N ASP A 128 11.91 7.87 -13.06
CA ASP A 128 13.30 8.33 -12.99
C ASP A 128 13.52 9.13 -11.69
N VAL A 129 14.04 8.46 -10.65
CA VAL A 129 14.47 9.13 -9.42
C VAL A 129 15.72 9.92 -9.73
N LYS A 130 15.53 11.18 -10.07
CA LYS A 130 16.66 12.11 -10.21
C LYS A 130 17.24 12.33 -8.82
N PRO A 131 18.57 12.26 -8.66
CA PRO A 131 19.23 12.58 -7.41
C PRO A 131 18.74 13.94 -6.89
N ALA A 132 18.35 14.01 -5.63
CA ALA A 132 17.94 15.27 -5.01
C ALA A 132 19.12 16.24 -5.10
N HIS A 133 18.95 17.30 -5.88
CA HIS A 133 19.98 18.33 -6.00
C HIS A 133 20.19 19.01 -4.65
N GLY A 134 21.43 19.08 -4.17
CA GLY A 134 21.80 19.79 -2.96
C GLY A 134 21.83 18.97 -1.67
N VAL A 135 21.75 17.65 -1.74
CA VAL A 135 21.89 16.77 -0.55
C VAL A 135 23.25 16.94 0.11
N ASP A 136 24.30 17.00 -0.68
CA ASP A 136 25.68 17.27 -0.26
C ASP A 136 25.82 18.62 0.46
N LEU A 137 25.09 19.64 0.02
CA LEU A 137 25.04 20.94 0.69
C LEU A 137 24.35 20.84 2.07
N VAL A 138 23.27 20.07 2.18
CA VAL A 138 22.60 19.83 3.49
C VAL A 138 23.58 19.15 4.43
N TRP A 139 24.30 18.11 3.99
CA TRP A 139 25.28 17.44 4.84
C TRP A 139 26.41 18.39 5.28
N ALA A 140 26.94 19.20 4.36
CA ALA A 140 28.02 20.13 4.65
C ALA A 140 27.59 21.27 5.57
N ASP A 141 26.40 21.84 5.36
CA ASP A 141 25.94 23.02 6.08
C ASP A 141 25.32 22.68 7.44
N THR A 142 24.69 21.51 7.59
CA THR A 142 23.92 21.16 8.78
C THR A 142 24.44 19.93 9.52
N GLY A 143 25.19 19.06 8.86
CA GLY A 143 25.61 17.77 9.38
C GLY A 143 24.47 16.73 9.50
N TYR A 144 23.29 16.99 8.94
CA TYR A 144 22.15 16.09 9.02
C TYR A 144 22.25 14.98 7.97
N THR A 145 22.55 13.78 8.43
CA THR A 145 22.72 12.56 7.62
C THR A 145 21.68 11.47 7.96
N GLY A 146 20.67 11.81 8.78
CA GLY A 146 19.64 10.90 9.23
C GLY A 146 19.92 10.16 10.54
N ALA A 147 21.08 10.39 11.16
CA ALA A 147 21.47 9.71 12.39
C ALA A 147 20.40 9.80 13.50
N GLY A 148 20.11 8.65 14.14
CA GLY A 148 19.10 8.52 15.21
C GLY A 148 17.66 8.59 14.74
N SER A 149 17.39 8.51 13.43
CA SER A 149 16.05 8.40 12.86
C SER A 149 15.91 7.12 12.01
N ALA A 150 14.67 6.74 11.69
CA ALA A 150 14.39 5.69 10.73
C ALA A 150 13.47 6.19 9.61
N VAL A 151 13.62 5.60 8.42
CA VAL A 151 12.72 5.78 7.28
C VAL A 151 12.07 4.44 6.96
N ALA A 152 10.75 4.45 6.80
CA ALA A 152 10.01 3.27 6.35
C ALA A 152 10.02 3.22 4.81
N ILE A 153 10.25 2.04 4.27
CA ILE A 153 10.13 1.72 2.84
C ILE A 153 8.92 0.81 2.68
N ILE A 154 7.86 1.34 2.10
CA ILE A 154 6.59 0.64 1.84
C ILE A 154 6.61 0.22 0.38
N ASP A 155 7.02 -1.03 0.11
CA ASP A 155 7.40 -1.47 -1.23
C ASP A 155 7.41 -3.02 -1.36
N THR A 156 8.26 -3.60 -2.21
CA THR A 156 8.45 -5.05 -2.40
C THR A 156 9.20 -5.75 -1.27
N GLY A 157 9.76 -5.00 -0.34
CA GLY A 157 10.60 -5.47 0.75
C GLY A 157 11.94 -4.74 0.79
N ILE A 158 12.85 -5.23 1.62
CA ILE A 158 14.24 -4.77 1.71
C ILE A 158 15.14 -6.00 1.87
N ASP A 159 16.15 -6.19 1.01
CA ASP A 159 17.21 -7.15 1.24
C ASP A 159 18.18 -6.58 2.30
N GLY A 160 17.95 -6.98 3.54
CA GLY A 160 18.79 -6.57 4.68
C GLY A 160 20.20 -7.15 4.68
N ASN A 161 20.56 -8.00 3.70
CA ASN A 161 21.92 -8.52 3.52
C ASN A 161 22.68 -7.84 2.38
N HIS A 162 22.06 -6.87 1.70
CA HIS A 162 22.71 -6.07 0.67
C HIS A 162 23.83 -5.23 1.29
N SER A 163 25.05 -5.26 0.73
CA SER A 163 26.26 -4.65 1.31
C SER A 163 26.15 -3.15 1.64
N GLY A 164 25.25 -2.41 1.01
CA GLY A 164 24.98 -1.02 1.37
C GLY A 164 23.81 -0.85 2.35
N LEU A 165 23.22 -1.95 2.88
CA LEU A 165 22.05 -1.96 3.76
C LEU A 165 22.17 -2.94 4.94
N ASP A 166 23.25 -3.74 5.00
CA ASP A 166 23.44 -4.78 6.03
C ASP A 166 23.98 -4.22 7.34
N ASP A 167 24.69 -3.10 7.27
CA ASP A 167 25.30 -2.43 8.40
C ASP A 167 24.97 -0.92 8.37
N LEU A 168 24.94 -0.25 9.52
CA LEU A 168 24.53 1.15 9.63
C LEU A 168 25.64 2.10 9.12
N ASP A 169 26.90 1.78 9.38
CA ASP A 169 28.04 2.64 9.09
C ASP A 169 29.19 1.95 8.32
N ASP A 170 29.00 0.70 7.91
CA ASP A 170 29.96 -0.17 7.25
C ASP A 170 31.25 -0.46 8.08
N ASP A 171 31.18 -0.28 9.40
CA ASP A 171 32.25 -0.70 10.30
C ASP A 171 31.98 -2.10 10.85
N ASN A 172 32.51 -3.12 10.18
CA ASN A 172 32.34 -4.53 10.57
C ASN A 172 32.81 -4.86 12.02
N SER A 173 33.34 -3.89 12.75
CA SER A 173 33.65 -4.05 14.18
C SER A 173 32.47 -3.72 15.09
N THR A 174 31.44 -3.07 14.59
CA THR A 174 30.15 -2.83 15.22
C THR A 174 29.15 -3.90 14.79
N ASN A 175 28.04 -4.01 15.49
CA ASN A 175 26.96 -4.94 15.14
C ASN A 175 25.65 -4.14 15.15
N ASP A 176 25.58 -3.16 14.26
CA ASP A 176 24.50 -2.20 14.15
C ASP A 176 23.77 -2.35 12.82
N THR A 177 22.82 -3.23 12.80
CA THR A 177 21.96 -3.51 11.67
C THR A 177 21.23 -2.25 11.19
N LYS A 178 21.31 -1.98 9.90
CA LYS A 178 20.63 -0.84 9.28
C LYS A 178 19.12 -1.05 9.16
N VAL A 179 18.68 -2.24 8.78
CA VAL A 179 17.25 -2.60 8.71
C VAL A 179 16.79 -3.13 10.07
N ILE A 180 16.13 -2.27 10.86
CA ILE A 180 15.80 -2.54 12.27
C ILE A 180 14.38 -3.06 12.49
N GLY A 181 13.53 -3.09 11.45
CA GLY A 181 12.17 -3.59 11.54
C GLY A 181 11.64 -4.00 10.17
N PHE A 182 10.74 -5.00 10.17
CA PHE A 182 10.15 -5.51 8.94
C PHE A 182 8.72 -6.04 9.17
N TYR A 183 7.83 -5.72 8.25
CA TYR A 183 6.47 -6.23 8.18
C TYR A 183 6.18 -6.78 6.79
N ASP A 184 5.56 -7.95 6.73
CA ASP A 184 5.16 -8.59 5.48
C ASP A 184 3.63 -8.68 5.40
N ALA A 185 3.00 -7.68 4.78
CA ALA A 185 1.57 -7.65 4.58
C ALA A 185 1.08 -8.64 3.49
N VAL A 186 2.02 -9.22 2.72
CA VAL A 186 1.70 -10.12 1.60
C VAL A 186 1.60 -11.57 2.08
N ASN A 187 2.65 -12.05 2.82
CA ASN A 187 2.76 -13.46 3.16
C ASN A 187 2.55 -13.76 4.65
N SER A 188 2.64 -12.77 5.52
CA SER A 188 2.57 -12.94 6.98
C SER A 188 1.91 -11.73 7.65
N PRO A 189 0.69 -11.33 7.24
CA PRO A 189 0.04 -10.10 7.71
C PRO A 189 -0.28 -10.11 9.21
N GLU A 190 -0.30 -11.28 9.86
CA GLU A 190 -0.55 -11.45 11.29
C GLU A 190 0.69 -11.16 12.16
N LEU A 191 1.91 -11.15 11.58
CA LEU A 191 3.17 -10.95 12.30
C LEU A 191 3.54 -9.46 12.32
N THR A 192 3.01 -8.72 13.29
CA THR A 192 3.01 -7.24 13.29
C THR A 192 4.00 -6.58 14.25
N ASN A 193 4.80 -7.33 15.02
CA ASN A 193 5.72 -6.71 15.98
C ASN A 193 7.00 -6.12 15.34
N GLY A 194 7.23 -6.40 14.05
CA GLY A 194 8.32 -5.84 13.25
C GLY A 194 9.68 -6.53 13.40
N THR A 195 9.78 -7.57 14.20
CA THR A 195 11.02 -8.36 14.40
C THR A 195 10.81 -9.88 14.22
N GLU A 196 9.61 -10.28 13.87
CA GLU A 196 9.22 -11.69 13.70
C GLU A 196 9.61 -12.23 12.33
N VAL A 197 9.62 -11.35 11.32
CA VAL A 197 10.02 -11.69 9.95
C VAL A 197 11.37 -11.07 9.67
N GLN A 198 12.32 -11.86 9.16
CA GLN A 198 13.59 -11.33 8.69
C GLN A 198 13.35 -10.54 7.41
N ALA A 199 13.95 -9.34 7.31
CA ALA A 199 13.82 -8.51 6.13
C ALA A 199 14.35 -9.23 4.87
N TYR A 200 13.54 -9.19 3.81
CA TYR A 200 13.88 -9.74 2.51
C TYR A 200 13.19 -8.95 1.40
N ASP A 201 13.68 -9.11 0.18
CA ASP A 201 13.10 -8.56 -1.03
C ASP A 201 13.25 -9.57 -2.17
N ASP A 202 12.15 -10.12 -2.64
CA ASP A 202 12.09 -11.11 -3.70
C ASP A 202 11.89 -10.52 -5.11
N GLN A 203 11.92 -9.18 -5.20
CA GLN A 203 11.75 -8.42 -6.44
C GLN A 203 12.92 -7.44 -6.70
N GLY A 204 13.38 -6.72 -5.68
CA GLY A 204 14.54 -5.82 -5.73
C GLY A 204 14.21 -4.32 -5.79
N HIS A 205 12.97 -3.91 -6.12
CA HIS A 205 12.62 -2.50 -6.23
C HIS A 205 12.66 -1.78 -4.87
N GLY A 206 12.11 -2.39 -3.82
CA GLY A 206 12.14 -1.81 -2.48
C GLY A 206 13.56 -1.68 -1.94
N THR A 207 14.45 -2.66 -2.22
CA THR A 207 15.87 -2.60 -1.90
C THR A 207 16.56 -1.43 -2.62
N HIS A 208 16.22 -1.20 -3.89
CA HIS A 208 16.71 -0.05 -4.65
C HIS A 208 16.23 1.28 -4.04
N CYS A 209 14.95 1.40 -3.69
CA CYS A 209 14.40 2.56 -3.00
C CYS A 209 15.06 2.80 -1.63
N ALA A 210 15.34 1.72 -0.89
CA ALA A 210 16.06 1.77 0.37
C ALA A 210 17.49 2.31 0.18
N GLY A 211 18.19 1.84 -0.84
CA GLY A 211 19.54 2.31 -1.20
C GLY A 211 19.56 3.81 -1.52
N ILE A 212 18.63 4.31 -2.34
CA ILE A 212 18.50 5.74 -2.64
C ILE A 212 18.20 6.54 -1.36
N THR A 213 17.40 6.01 -0.48
CA THR A 213 16.97 6.69 0.76
C THR A 213 18.11 6.77 1.75
N ALA A 214 18.76 5.63 2.06
CA ALA A 214 19.66 5.53 3.19
C ALA A 214 20.86 4.60 2.98
N GLY A 215 21.15 4.18 1.74
CA GLY A 215 22.30 3.33 1.47
C GLY A 215 23.61 3.96 1.90
N THR A 216 24.52 3.17 2.47
CA THR A 216 25.87 3.62 2.87
C THR A 216 26.79 3.85 1.66
N GLY A 217 26.45 3.22 0.54
CA GLY A 217 27.23 3.23 -0.70
C GLY A 217 28.28 2.12 -0.77
N ALA A 218 28.41 1.29 0.25
CA ALA A 218 29.34 0.18 0.22
C ALA A 218 29.08 -0.78 -0.96
N PRO A 219 30.13 -1.43 -1.50
CA PRO A 219 31.55 -1.36 -1.08
C PRO A 219 32.34 -0.23 -1.76
N THR A 220 31.74 0.49 -2.72
CA THR A 220 32.48 1.50 -3.52
C THR A 220 32.29 2.92 -2.98
N TYR A 221 31.29 3.16 -2.19
CA TYR A 221 30.88 4.49 -1.69
C TYR A 221 30.53 5.48 -2.79
N GLU A 222 30.20 4.98 -3.98
CA GLU A 222 29.85 5.80 -5.16
C GLU A 222 28.36 6.23 -5.12
N TYR A 223 27.50 5.36 -4.61
CA TYR A 223 26.04 5.56 -4.60
C TYR A 223 25.49 5.65 -3.17
N ILE A 224 25.92 6.70 -2.46
CA ILE A 224 25.44 6.95 -1.09
C ILE A 224 24.01 7.50 -1.14
N GLY A 225 23.14 7.02 -0.27
CA GLY A 225 21.76 7.48 -0.14
C GLY A 225 21.65 8.88 0.48
N VAL A 226 20.45 9.45 0.44
CA VAL A 226 20.15 10.81 0.93
C VAL A 226 20.39 10.94 2.44
N ALA A 227 20.05 9.91 3.22
CA ALA A 227 20.17 9.87 4.68
C ALA A 227 20.99 8.64 5.12
N PRO A 228 22.30 8.57 4.81
CA PRO A 228 23.08 7.35 4.94
C PRO A 228 23.23 6.83 6.38
N GLN A 229 23.01 7.67 7.39
CA GLN A 229 23.04 7.28 8.81
C GLN A 229 21.64 7.03 9.39
N ALA A 230 20.58 7.07 8.58
CA ALA A 230 19.25 6.65 9.03
C ALA A 230 19.14 5.12 9.07
N ASN A 231 18.43 4.62 10.05
CA ASN A 231 17.95 3.24 10.01
C ASN A 231 16.82 3.08 8.99
N LEU A 232 16.56 1.85 8.60
CA LEU A 232 15.48 1.48 7.69
C LEU A 232 14.48 0.55 8.38
N VAL A 233 13.22 0.67 7.98
CA VAL A 233 12.14 -0.23 8.35
C VAL A 233 11.41 -0.61 7.08
N GLY A 234 11.27 -1.90 6.80
CA GLY A 234 10.59 -2.40 5.61
C GLY A 234 9.13 -2.75 5.88
N ALA A 235 8.23 -2.34 5.00
CA ALA A 235 6.88 -2.88 4.91
C ALA A 235 6.68 -3.45 3.51
N LYS A 236 6.74 -4.78 3.38
CA LYS A 236 6.48 -5.48 2.14
C LYS A 236 4.99 -5.51 1.87
N VAL A 237 4.55 -4.74 0.89
CA VAL A 237 3.16 -4.60 0.47
C VAL A 237 2.93 -5.03 -0.97
N LEU A 238 4.01 -5.25 -1.72
CA LEU A 238 4.03 -5.76 -3.09
C LEU A 238 4.72 -7.13 -3.12
N ASP A 239 4.22 -8.02 -3.97
CA ASP A 239 4.72 -9.38 -4.15
C ASP A 239 6.00 -9.45 -5.02
N ALA A 240 6.48 -10.67 -5.29
CA ALA A 240 7.64 -10.91 -6.16
C ALA A 240 7.45 -10.47 -7.61
N GLY A 241 6.22 -10.24 -8.06
CA GLY A 241 5.90 -9.66 -9.36
C GLY A 241 5.88 -8.13 -9.36
N GLY A 242 6.09 -7.50 -8.19
CA GLY A 242 5.98 -6.06 -8.02
C GLY A 242 4.53 -5.56 -7.96
N SER A 243 3.58 -6.42 -7.63
CA SER A 243 2.15 -6.11 -7.60
C SER A 243 1.59 -6.26 -6.18
N GLY A 244 0.59 -5.47 -5.85
CA GLY A 244 -0.13 -5.54 -4.58
C GLY A 244 -1.54 -4.98 -4.72
N SER A 245 -2.24 -4.84 -3.61
CA SER A 245 -3.55 -4.22 -3.53
C SER A 245 -3.52 -2.94 -2.68
N TYR A 246 -4.55 -2.13 -2.78
CA TYR A 246 -4.74 -1.00 -1.86
C TYR A 246 -4.77 -1.48 -0.41
N ALA A 247 -5.41 -2.62 -0.12
CA ALA A 247 -5.49 -3.18 1.22
C ALA A 247 -4.10 -3.52 1.80
N THR A 248 -3.22 -4.18 1.05
CA THR A 248 -1.87 -4.49 1.52
C THR A 248 -1.04 -3.24 1.76
N VAL A 249 -1.17 -2.22 0.88
CA VAL A 249 -0.48 -0.93 1.04
C VAL A 249 -0.99 -0.18 2.26
N MET A 250 -2.30 -0.13 2.48
CA MET A 250 -2.88 0.51 3.67
C MET A 250 -2.48 -0.23 4.96
N ALA A 251 -2.38 -1.56 4.93
CA ALA A 251 -1.86 -2.34 6.06
C ALA A 251 -0.40 -1.96 6.38
N GLY A 252 0.45 -1.82 5.36
CA GLY A 252 1.82 -1.36 5.52
C GLY A 252 1.92 0.07 6.06
N MET A 253 1.07 0.98 5.57
CA MET A 253 0.98 2.35 6.08
C MET A 253 0.55 2.38 7.55
N GLN A 254 -0.51 1.65 7.90
CA GLN A 254 -0.99 1.56 9.28
C GLN A 254 0.08 1.00 10.21
N TRP A 255 0.70 -0.12 9.84
CA TRP A 255 1.78 -0.71 10.61
C TRP A 255 2.95 0.27 10.82
N THR A 256 3.33 1.03 9.77
CA THR A 256 4.37 2.05 9.86
C THR A 256 4.02 3.13 10.91
N VAL A 257 2.76 3.56 10.96
CA VAL A 257 2.28 4.54 11.94
C VAL A 257 2.26 3.94 13.35
N ASP A 258 1.83 2.69 13.51
CA ASP A 258 1.83 1.98 14.79
C ASP A 258 3.25 1.85 15.37
N MET A 259 4.22 1.52 14.51
CA MET A 259 5.62 1.29 14.90
C MET A 259 6.48 2.56 14.94
N ARG A 260 5.91 3.73 14.62
CA ARG A 260 6.68 4.99 14.51
C ARG A 260 7.48 5.35 15.75
N HIS A 261 6.97 5.05 16.94
CA HIS A 261 7.67 5.32 18.20
C HIS A 261 8.61 4.19 18.62
N VAL A 262 8.32 2.96 18.21
CA VAL A 262 9.16 1.79 18.49
C VAL A 262 10.48 1.90 17.74
N PHE A 263 10.42 2.21 16.44
CA PHE A 263 11.59 2.31 15.57
C PHE A 263 12.05 3.75 15.29
N ASN A 264 11.45 4.76 15.95
CA ASN A 264 11.72 6.18 15.70
C ASN A 264 11.58 6.60 14.22
N ILE A 265 10.53 6.09 13.54
CA ILE A 265 10.25 6.38 12.14
C ILE A 265 9.85 7.86 11.99
N ARG A 266 10.50 8.58 11.07
CA ARG A 266 10.28 10.01 10.82
C ARG A 266 9.70 10.31 9.44
N ALA A 267 9.88 9.39 8.50
CA ALA A 267 9.36 9.50 7.15
C ALA A 267 9.03 8.11 6.60
N ALA A 268 8.19 8.06 5.59
CA ALA A 268 7.95 6.87 4.80
C ALA A 268 8.12 7.20 3.31
N SER A 269 8.70 6.26 2.57
CA SER A 269 8.82 6.30 1.11
C SER A 269 7.89 5.24 0.51
N MET A 270 7.10 5.66 -0.48
CA MET A 270 6.25 4.79 -1.28
C MET A 270 6.49 5.10 -2.75
N SER A 271 7.19 4.19 -3.45
CA SER A 271 7.48 4.33 -4.89
C SER A 271 6.59 3.39 -5.70
N LEU A 272 5.29 3.56 -5.53
CA LEU A 272 4.26 2.72 -6.13
C LEU A 272 3.07 3.56 -6.61
N GLY A 273 2.30 3.01 -7.54
CA GLY A 273 1.09 3.61 -8.05
C GLY A 273 0.33 2.59 -8.89
N GLY A 274 -0.95 2.83 -9.10
CA GLY A 274 -1.79 2.00 -9.93
C GLY A 274 -2.28 2.73 -11.18
N PRO A 275 -2.61 2.00 -12.26
CA PRO A 275 -3.42 2.57 -13.31
C PRO A 275 -4.77 2.93 -12.69
N GLY A 276 -5.22 4.15 -12.91
CA GLY A 276 -6.59 4.48 -12.60
C GLY A 276 -7.54 3.60 -13.42
N LEU A 277 -8.63 3.20 -12.81
CA LEU A 277 -9.72 2.49 -13.48
C LEU A 277 -10.60 3.47 -14.25
#